data_d12d93e491d4763792a837ef31a0efaf
#
_entry.id   d12d93e491d4763792a837ef31a0efaf
#
_cell.length_a   1.000
_cell.length_b   1.000
_cell.length_c   1.000
_cell.angle_alpha   90.00
_cell.angle_beta   90.00
_cell.angle_gamma   90.00
#
_symmetry.space_group_name_H-M   'P 1'
#
loop_
_entity.id
_entity.type
_entity.pdbx_description
1 polymer ?
#
loop_
_entity_poly.entity_id
_entity_poly.type
_entity_poly.pdbx_seq_one_letter_code
_entity_poly.pdbx_strand_id
1 'polypeptide(L)'
;MEAEMRSVGGRFIRRPSFWLAVALVAAHGAASSSTVGAADDLHLAPGLSFTDDSSDSFPIRGDHMEEGASRPGRATVMFFVASHCWNTNREAERLVALYPKYRGRVSFIVVDVNHPSASQRVLLDTYYRGSIPTLVILSQDGTLLRAQPGETARTRGDTRALDSLMTRAVGD
;
A
#
# COMPACT_ATOMS: atom_id res chain seq x y z
N MET A 1 74.78 -7.21 20.06
CA MET A 1 74.32 -8.55 20.39
C MET A 1 73.28 -8.90 19.33
N GLU A 2 73.69 -9.31 18.19
CA GLU A 2 73.95 -10.70 17.80
C GLU A 2 72.83 -11.64 18.16
N ALA A 3 72.32 -12.09 17.17
CA ALA A 3 72.26 -13.38 16.44
C ALA A 3 70.82 -13.85 16.45
N GLU A 4 70.23 -14.55 15.61
CA GLU A 4 70.78 -15.52 14.66
C GLU A 4 69.65 -15.91 13.66
N MET A 5 70.06 -16.01 12.46
CA MET A 5 69.31 -16.46 11.29
C MET A 5 69.25 -17.99 11.26
N ARG A 6 68.07 -18.58 11.27
CA ARG A 6 67.92 -19.99 10.86
C ARG A 6 66.92 -20.17 9.72
N SER A 7 67.50 -20.43 8.60
CA SER A 7 66.92 -21.00 7.40
C SER A 7 66.47 -22.44 7.65
N VAL A 8 65.20 -22.78 7.29
CA VAL A 8 64.83 -24.19 7.07
C VAL A 8 63.94 -24.28 5.83
N GLY A 9 64.46 -24.73 4.77
CA GLY A 9 64.18 -25.88 4.01
C GLY A 9 62.79 -25.97 3.37
N GLY A 10 62.77 -25.69 2.06
CA GLY A 10 61.62 -25.92 1.22
C GLY A 10 61.28 -27.40 1.05
N ARG A 11 59.99 -27.68 1.08
CA ARG A 11 59.45 -28.90 0.50
C ARG A 11 58.44 -28.55 -0.57
N PHE A 12 58.83 -28.70 -1.80
CA PHE A 12 57.97 -28.74 -2.97
C PHE A 12 57.00 -29.91 -2.87
N ILE A 13 55.75 -29.68 -2.56
CA ILE A 13 54.71 -30.67 -2.71
C ILE A 13 54.01 -30.41 -4.05
N ARG A 14 54.27 -31.32 -5.00
CA ARG A 14 53.55 -31.41 -6.27
C ARG A 14 52.05 -31.63 -5.99
N ARG A 15 51.21 -30.71 -6.38
CA ARG A 15 49.77 -30.89 -6.37
C ARG A 15 49.34 -31.61 -7.64
N PRO A 16 48.53 -32.67 -7.54
CA PRO A 16 47.95 -33.30 -8.70
C PRO A 16 46.83 -32.39 -9.27
N SER A 17 46.88 -32.22 -10.59
CA SER A 17 45.87 -31.53 -11.36
C SER A 17 44.54 -32.30 -11.31
N PHE A 18 43.61 -31.86 -10.48
CA PHE A 18 42.21 -32.32 -10.55
C PHE A 18 41.49 -31.52 -11.61
N TRP A 19 41.18 -32.16 -12.72
CA TRP A 19 40.24 -31.67 -13.71
C TRP A 19 38.85 -31.72 -13.08
N LEU A 20 38.35 -30.57 -12.61
CA LEU A 20 37.00 -30.42 -12.16
C LEU A 20 36.12 -30.14 -13.38
N ALA A 21 35.37 -31.15 -13.79
CA ALA A 21 34.33 -31.04 -14.77
C ALA A 21 33.29 -30.08 -14.21
N VAL A 22 33.20 -28.88 -14.77
CA VAL A 22 32.11 -27.93 -14.47
C VAL A 22 30.87 -28.45 -15.15
N ALA A 23 30.02 -29.13 -14.39
CA ALA A 23 28.66 -29.41 -14.82
C ALA A 23 27.86 -28.08 -14.84
N LEU A 24 27.58 -27.63 -16.05
CA LEU A 24 26.70 -26.46 -16.29
C LEU A 24 25.26 -26.86 -15.93
N VAL A 25 24.88 -26.66 -14.69
CA VAL A 25 23.48 -26.76 -14.29
C VAL A 25 22.79 -25.54 -14.84
N ALA A 26 22.10 -25.71 -15.97
CA ALA A 26 21.18 -24.72 -16.47
C ALA A 26 20.02 -24.57 -15.45
N ALA A 27 20.18 -23.66 -14.50
CA ALA A 27 19.09 -23.24 -13.66
C ALA A 27 18.05 -22.54 -14.57
N HIS A 28 17.01 -23.27 -14.95
CA HIS A 28 15.80 -22.69 -15.50
C HIS A 28 15.19 -21.84 -14.39
N GLY A 29 15.57 -20.57 -14.36
CA GLY A 29 14.86 -19.56 -13.59
C GLY A 29 13.41 -19.57 -14.04
N ALA A 30 12.55 -20.21 -13.28
CA ALA A 30 11.14 -19.96 -13.37
C ALA A 30 10.96 -18.46 -13.12
N ALA A 31 10.79 -17.71 -14.20
CA ALA A 31 10.31 -16.35 -14.12
C ALA A 31 8.95 -16.44 -13.39
N SER A 32 8.97 -16.18 -12.10
CA SER A 32 7.75 -15.91 -11.36
C SER A 32 7.15 -14.70 -12.03
N SER A 33 6.22 -14.94 -12.95
CA SER A 33 5.34 -13.91 -13.45
C SER A 33 4.60 -13.41 -12.21
N SER A 34 5.11 -12.32 -11.62
CA SER A 34 4.34 -11.55 -10.66
C SER A 34 3.08 -11.18 -11.41
N THR A 35 1.99 -11.86 -11.09
CA THR A 35 0.67 -11.42 -11.48
C THR A 35 0.61 -9.97 -11.03
N VAL A 36 0.65 -9.05 -11.99
CA VAL A 36 0.27 -7.66 -11.77
C VAL A 36 -1.11 -7.77 -11.15
N GLY A 37 -1.16 -7.61 -9.83
CA GLY A 37 -2.41 -7.76 -9.08
C GLY A 37 -3.48 -6.96 -9.80
N ALA A 38 -4.65 -7.56 -9.96
CA ALA A 38 -5.80 -6.89 -10.52
C ALA A 38 -5.86 -5.48 -9.93
N ALA A 39 -6.00 -4.47 -10.78
CA ALA A 39 -6.09 -3.11 -10.31
C ALA A 39 -7.30 -3.05 -9.37
N ASP A 40 -7.13 -2.40 -8.21
CA ASP A 40 -8.20 -2.18 -7.26
C ASP A 40 -9.46 -1.77 -8.02
N ASP A 41 -10.52 -2.52 -7.91
CA ASP A 41 -11.80 -2.18 -8.54
C ASP A 41 -12.72 -1.55 -7.48
N LEU A 42 -12.48 -0.27 -7.23
CA LEU A 42 -13.18 0.48 -6.20
C LEU A 42 -14.56 0.89 -6.69
N HIS A 43 -15.60 0.45 -6.02
CA HIS A 43 -16.98 0.77 -6.35
C HIS A 43 -17.83 0.92 -5.07
N LEU A 44 -18.98 1.57 -5.21
CA LEU A 44 -19.93 1.69 -4.10
C LEU A 44 -20.60 0.35 -3.81
N ALA A 45 -20.79 0.06 -2.54
CA ALA A 45 -21.54 -1.12 -2.15
C ALA A 45 -23.02 -1.00 -2.55
N PRO A 46 -23.66 -2.08 -2.99
CA PRO A 46 -25.10 -2.09 -3.27
C PRO A 46 -25.91 -1.72 -2.03
N GLY A 47 -27.01 -1.02 -2.21
CA GLY A 47 -27.97 -0.69 -1.15
C GLY A 47 -27.49 0.38 -0.17
N LEU A 48 -26.47 1.17 -0.53
CA LEU A 48 -26.09 2.34 0.28
C LEU A 48 -27.23 3.35 0.36
N SER A 49 -27.45 3.88 1.56
CA SER A 49 -28.27 5.06 1.79
C SER A 49 -27.40 6.31 1.79
N PHE A 50 -27.82 7.33 1.06
CA PHE A 50 -27.21 8.66 1.08
C PHE A 50 -28.08 9.70 1.78
N THR A 51 -29.18 9.26 2.39
CA THR A 51 -30.16 10.12 3.04
C THR A 51 -30.24 9.90 4.55
N ASP A 52 -29.87 8.73 5.01
CA ASP A 52 -29.87 8.35 6.42
C ASP A 52 -28.74 7.33 6.72
N ASP A 53 -28.62 6.94 7.98
CA ASP A 53 -27.61 5.98 8.46
C ASP A 53 -28.18 4.55 8.52
N SER A 54 -29.23 4.23 7.78
CA SER A 54 -29.93 2.94 7.86
C SER A 54 -29.22 1.81 7.10
N SER A 55 -28.23 2.12 6.26
CA SER A 55 -27.54 1.11 5.48
C SER A 55 -26.60 0.26 6.32
N ASP A 56 -26.85 -1.07 6.35
CA ASP A 56 -25.96 -2.05 6.93
C ASP A 56 -24.72 -2.33 6.05
N SER A 57 -24.74 -1.86 4.79
CA SER A 57 -23.67 -2.11 3.86
C SER A 57 -22.42 -1.30 4.19
N PHE A 58 -21.27 -1.96 4.21
CA PHE A 58 -20.00 -1.25 4.24
C PHE A 58 -19.85 -0.41 2.96
N PRO A 59 -19.46 0.85 3.01
CA PRO A 59 -19.76 1.85 1.96
C PRO A 59 -19.06 1.61 0.63
N ILE A 60 -17.89 0.97 0.66
CA ILE A 60 -17.05 0.72 -0.51
C ILE A 60 -16.73 -0.77 -0.61
N ARG A 61 -16.61 -1.25 -1.84
CA ARG A 61 -16.09 -2.57 -2.18
C ARG A 61 -14.92 -2.43 -3.12
N GLY A 62 -14.00 -3.37 -3.05
CA GLY A 62 -12.83 -3.46 -3.92
C GLY A 62 -12.03 -4.72 -3.63
N ASP A 63 -11.11 -5.06 -4.53
CA ASP A 63 -10.36 -6.32 -4.44
C ASP A 63 -9.31 -6.34 -3.33
N HIS A 64 -8.96 -5.19 -2.76
CA HIS A 64 -7.88 -5.03 -1.78
C HIS A 64 -8.35 -4.40 -0.46
N MET A 65 -9.57 -4.72 -0.05
CA MET A 65 -10.18 -4.17 1.17
C MET A 65 -9.42 -4.52 2.46
N GLU A 66 -8.66 -5.61 2.46
CA GLU A 66 -7.97 -6.12 3.65
C GLU A 66 -6.47 -5.78 3.70
N GLU A 67 -5.95 -5.17 2.64
CA GLU A 67 -4.54 -4.80 2.60
C GLU A 67 -4.22 -3.68 3.60
N GLY A 68 -3.17 -3.88 4.37
CA GLY A 68 -2.65 -2.90 5.33
C GLY A 68 -1.37 -2.20 4.87
N ALA A 69 -0.96 -2.38 3.62
CA ALA A 69 0.29 -1.84 3.12
C ALA A 69 0.13 -1.11 1.79
N SER A 70 0.80 0.03 1.68
CA SER A 70 0.93 0.74 0.41
C SER A 70 1.83 -0.02 -0.56
N ARG A 71 1.59 0.13 -1.86
CA ARG A 71 2.47 -0.42 -2.90
C ARG A 71 3.64 0.53 -3.15
N PRO A 72 4.89 0.03 -3.21
CA PRO A 72 6.05 0.86 -3.49
C PRO A 72 5.89 1.70 -4.77
N GLY A 73 6.29 2.97 -4.69
CA GLY A 73 6.23 3.90 -5.83
C GLY A 73 4.83 4.38 -6.20
N ARG A 74 3.81 4.07 -5.39
CA ARG A 74 2.45 4.62 -5.55
C ARG A 74 2.10 5.53 -4.38
N ALA A 75 1.39 6.59 -4.68
CA ALA A 75 0.70 7.35 -3.65
C ALA A 75 -0.31 6.45 -2.92
N THR A 76 -0.66 6.79 -1.69
CA THR A 76 -1.60 5.99 -0.90
C THR A 76 -2.74 6.85 -0.39
N VAL A 77 -3.95 6.36 -0.59
CA VAL A 77 -5.16 6.91 0.03
C VAL A 77 -5.71 5.88 1.00
N MET A 78 -5.74 6.22 2.28
CA MET A 78 -6.36 5.40 3.32
C MET A 78 -7.69 6.02 3.70
N PHE A 79 -8.71 5.20 3.70
CA PHE A 79 -10.08 5.59 4.03
C PHE A 79 -10.54 4.80 5.26
N PHE A 80 -10.57 5.49 6.41
CA PHE A 80 -11.03 4.93 7.68
C PHE A 80 -12.51 5.18 7.84
N VAL A 81 -13.29 4.12 7.92
CA VAL A 81 -14.75 4.16 7.79
C VAL A 81 -15.45 3.15 8.68
N ALA A 82 -16.75 3.32 8.82
CA ALA A 82 -17.66 2.33 9.40
C ALA A 82 -18.96 2.29 8.58
N SER A 83 -19.69 1.19 8.68
CA SER A 83 -21.10 1.14 8.26
C SER A 83 -21.96 2.07 9.13
N HIS A 84 -23.21 2.28 8.77
CA HIS A 84 -24.16 3.14 9.49
C HIS A 84 -23.65 4.58 9.70
N CYS A 85 -22.99 5.15 8.71
CA CYS A 85 -22.49 6.51 8.78
C CYS A 85 -22.70 7.24 7.45
N TRP A 86 -23.64 8.16 7.45
CA TRP A 86 -23.99 8.94 6.27
C TRP A 86 -22.80 9.71 5.67
N ASN A 87 -21.98 10.34 6.51
CA ASN A 87 -20.78 11.03 6.04
C ASN A 87 -19.78 10.07 5.38
N THR A 88 -19.68 8.84 5.88
CA THR A 88 -18.87 7.77 5.28
C THR A 88 -19.37 7.44 3.88
N ASN A 89 -20.67 7.26 3.71
CA ASN A 89 -21.28 6.97 2.42
C ASN A 89 -21.00 8.08 1.39
N ARG A 90 -21.11 9.33 1.82
CA ARG A 90 -20.83 10.50 0.97
C ARG A 90 -19.36 10.61 0.58
N GLU A 91 -18.44 10.34 1.49
CA GLU A 91 -17.02 10.34 1.17
C GLU A 91 -16.65 9.18 0.24
N ALA A 92 -17.26 8.01 0.42
CA ALA A 92 -17.12 6.88 -0.48
C ALA A 92 -17.54 7.24 -1.92
N GLU A 93 -18.65 7.94 -2.09
CA GLU A 93 -19.11 8.44 -3.40
C GLU A 93 -18.05 9.32 -4.07
N ARG A 94 -17.44 10.24 -3.32
CA ARG A 94 -16.39 11.13 -3.84
C ARG A 94 -15.14 10.35 -4.27
N LEU A 95 -14.71 9.37 -3.47
CA LEU A 95 -13.56 8.51 -3.80
C LEU A 95 -13.82 7.68 -5.06
N VAL A 96 -15.00 7.06 -5.16
CA VAL A 96 -15.37 6.27 -6.33
C VAL A 96 -15.47 7.14 -7.59
N ALA A 97 -15.97 8.37 -7.49
CA ALA A 97 -16.03 9.30 -8.61
C ALA A 97 -14.62 9.68 -9.15
N LEU A 98 -13.62 9.77 -8.26
CA LEU A 98 -12.25 10.09 -8.63
C LEU A 98 -11.42 8.86 -9.02
N TYR A 99 -11.83 7.67 -8.61
CA TYR A 99 -11.09 6.44 -8.79
C TYR A 99 -10.61 6.19 -10.24
N PRO A 100 -11.43 6.35 -11.29
CA PRO A 100 -10.99 6.10 -12.67
C PRO A 100 -9.75 6.90 -13.08
N LYS A 101 -9.62 8.14 -12.59
CA LYS A 101 -8.48 9.03 -12.89
C LYS A 101 -7.17 8.53 -12.24
N TYR A 102 -7.26 7.89 -11.08
CA TYR A 102 -6.10 7.52 -10.26
C TYR A 102 -5.84 6.01 -10.21
N ARG A 103 -6.67 5.23 -10.89
CA ARG A 103 -6.51 3.79 -10.99
C ARG A 103 -5.09 3.42 -11.44
N GLY A 104 -4.43 2.52 -10.71
CA GLY A 104 -3.07 2.08 -10.99
C GLY A 104 -1.96 3.06 -10.58
N ARG A 105 -2.28 4.29 -10.19
CA ARG A 105 -1.32 5.32 -9.71
C ARG A 105 -1.39 5.52 -8.20
N VAL A 106 -2.50 5.19 -7.60
CA VAL A 106 -2.79 5.28 -6.16
C VAL A 106 -3.12 3.91 -5.62
N SER A 107 -2.64 3.59 -4.44
CA SER A 107 -3.10 2.46 -3.63
C SER A 107 -4.25 2.95 -2.76
N PHE A 108 -5.44 2.37 -2.94
CA PHE A 108 -6.60 2.65 -2.10
C PHE A 108 -6.69 1.60 -1.01
N ILE A 109 -6.57 2.00 0.24
CA ILE A 109 -6.70 1.14 1.41
C ILE A 109 -7.96 1.56 2.16
N VAL A 110 -8.90 0.66 2.28
CA VAL A 110 -10.16 0.90 3.00
C VAL A 110 -10.12 0.13 4.31
N VAL A 111 -10.24 0.85 5.42
CA VAL A 111 -10.12 0.29 6.77
C VAL A 111 -11.47 0.38 7.47
N ASP A 112 -12.08 -0.76 7.75
CA ASP A 112 -13.22 -0.82 8.68
C ASP A 112 -12.70 -0.63 10.10
N VAL A 113 -13.04 0.51 10.71
CA VAL A 113 -12.56 0.83 12.07
C VAL A 113 -13.14 -0.09 13.14
N ASN A 114 -14.27 -0.75 12.87
CA ASN A 114 -14.90 -1.68 13.78
C ASN A 114 -14.33 -3.10 13.65
N HIS A 115 -13.90 -3.48 12.43
CA HIS A 115 -13.42 -4.83 12.13
C HIS A 115 -12.11 -4.79 11.31
N PRO A 116 -11.05 -4.11 11.80
CA PRO A 116 -9.80 -4.01 11.04
C PRO A 116 -9.11 -5.37 10.96
N SER A 117 -8.52 -5.68 9.81
CA SER A 117 -7.62 -6.83 9.68
C SER A 117 -6.37 -6.64 10.55
N ALA A 118 -5.62 -7.72 10.77
CA ALA A 118 -4.39 -7.64 11.55
C ALA A 118 -3.37 -6.66 10.95
N SER A 119 -3.26 -6.62 9.62
CA SER A 119 -2.38 -5.69 8.90
C SER A 119 -2.86 -4.23 8.97
N GLN A 120 -4.17 -4.00 9.06
CA GLN A 120 -4.75 -2.66 9.14
C GLN A 120 -4.69 -2.03 10.54
N ARG A 121 -4.49 -2.82 11.60
CA ARG A 121 -4.39 -2.30 12.97
C ARG A 121 -3.26 -1.28 13.13
N VAL A 122 -2.12 -1.53 12.49
CA VAL A 122 -0.98 -0.59 12.52
C VAL A 122 -1.36 0.75 11.89
N LEU A 123 -2.13 0.73 10.80
CA LEU A 123 -2.62 1.96 10.15
C LEU A 123 -3.59 2.72 11.04
N LEU A 124 -4.49 2.00 11.72
CA LEU A 124 -5.41 2.56 12.70
C LEU A 124 -4.65 3.30 13.81
N ASP A 125 -3.70 2.64 14.45
CA ASP A 125 -2.91 3.20 15.55
C ASP A 125 -2.08 4.41 15.10
N THR A 126 -1.60 4.37 13.86
CA THR A 126 -0.74 5.44 13.32
C THR A 126 -1.53 6.68 12.92
N TYR A 127 -2.63 6.51 12.21
CA TYR A 127 -3.28 7.61 11.49
C TYR A 127 -4.69 7.97 11.99
N TYR A 128 -5.43 7.03 12.57
CA TYR A 128 -6.79 7.28 13.01
C TYR A 128 -6.84 8.04 14.33
N ARG A 129 -7.70 9.05 14.44
CA ARG A 129 -7.84 9.93 15.61
C ARG A 129 -9.27 10.02 16.13
N GLY A 130 -10.09 9.01 15.83
CA GLY A 130 -11.46 8.92 16.38
C GLY A 130 -12.54 9.59 15.56
N SER A 131 -12.24 10.11 14.36
CA SER A 131 -13.25 10.71 13.47
C SER A 131 -13.60 9.77 12.32
N ILE A 132 -14.89 9.63 12.03
CA ILE A 132 -15.41 8.83 10.90
C ILE A 132 -16.22 9.77 9.98
N PRO A 133 -15.96 9.75 8.66
CA PRO A 133 -14.82 9.13 7.99
C PRO A 133 -13.51 9.92 8.20
N THR A 134 -12.38 9.26 8.07
CA THR A 134 -11.07 9.93 8.00
C THR A 134 -10.37 9.54 6.70
N LEU A 135 -9.82 10.53 6.01
CA LEU A 135 -8.96 10.36 4.86
C LEU A 135 -7.52 10.68 5.22
N VAL A 136 -6.62 9.78 4.84
CA VAL A 136 -5.16 9.97 4.91
C VAL A 136 -4.59 9.82 3.52
N ILE A 137 -3.76 10.78 3.11
CA ILE A 137 -3.12 10.77 1.79
C ILE A 137 -1.62 10.88 1.98
N LEU A 138 -0.90 9.90 1.46
CA LEU A 138 0.55 9.87 1.38
C LEU A 138 0.99 10.01 -0.07
N SER A 139 2.07 10.76 -0.30
CA SER A 139 2.75 10.82 -1.59
C SER A 139 3.49 9.51 -1.91
N GLN A 140 4.04 9.41 -3.11
CA GLN A 140 4.77 8.21 -3.57
C GLN A 140 5.99 7.86 -2.69
N ASP A 141 6.60 8.86 -2.06
CA ASP A 141 7.72 8.69 -1.12
C ASP A 141 7.28 8.43 0.32
N GLY A 142 5.97 8.30 0.57
CA GLY A 142 5.41 8.06 1.89
C GLY A 142 5.20 9.31 2.75
N THR A 143 5.46 10.51 2.22
CA THR A 143 5.23 11.76 2.96
C THR A 143 3.73 11.98 3.18
N LEU A 144 3.36 12.29 4.43
CA LEU A 144 1.99 12.60 4.79
C LEU A 144 1.56 13.96 4.23
N LEU A 145 0.65 13.97 3.28
CA LEU A 145 0.07 15.19 2.71
C LEU A 145 -1.20 15.64 3.43
N ARG A 146 -1.97 14.68 3.92
CA ARG A 146 -3.25 14.93 4.58
C ARG A 146 -3.61 13.84 5.56
N ALA A 147 -4.11 14.23 6.73
CA ALA A 147 -4.85 13.38 7.65
C ALA A 147 -5.97 14.22 8.27
N GLN A 148 -7.22 13.96 7.89
CA GLN A 148 -8.35 14.77 8.37
C GLN A 148 -9.67 14.03 8.26
N PRO A 149 -10.68 14.45 8.99
CA PRO A 149 -12.04 14.03 8.72
C PRO A 149 -12.40 14.25 7.25
N GLY A 150 -13.20 13.36 6.69
CA GLY A 150 -13.64 13.41 5.31
C GLY A 150 -14.57 14.56 5.02
N GLU A 151 -15.56 14.32 4.18
CA GLU A 151 -16.50 15.34 3.74
C GLU A 151 -17.20 16.04 4.90
N THR A 152 -17.37 17.36 4.77
CA THR A 152 -18.18 18.17 5.64
C THR A 152 -19.44 18.65 4.90
N ALA A 153 -20.42 19.21 5.63
CA ALA A 153 -21.59 19.79 5.01
C ALA A 153 -21.26 20.90 3.97
N ARG A 154 -20.13 21.60 4.15
CA ARG A 154 -19.67 22.65 3.23
C ARG A 154 -19.03 22.11 1.95
N THR A 155 -18.43 20.93 2.02
CA THR A 155 -17.67 20.33 0.91
C THR A 155 -18.42 19.18 0.25
N ARG A 156 -19.70 19.01 0.60
CA ARG A 156 -20.55 17.93 0.10
C ARG A 156 -20.56 17.89 -1.42
N GLY A 157 -20.15 16.75 -1.98
CA GLY A 157 -20.09 16.52 -3.43
C GLY A 157 -18.97 17.28 -4.15
N ASP A 158 -18.18 18.12 -3.48
CA ASP A 158 -17.05 18.82 -4.11
C ASP A 158 -15.79 17.93 -4.10
N THR A 159 -15.45 17.40 -5.26
CA THR A 159 -14.26 16.57 -5.44
C THR A 159 -12.99 17.37 -5.75
N ARG A 160 -13.07 18.68 -6.04
CA ARG A 160 -11.93 19.47 -6.53
C ARG A 160 -10.75 19.51 -5.56
N ALA A 161 -11.01 19.74 -4.27
CA ALA A 161 -9.95 19.78 -3.26
C ALA A 161 -9.29 18.41 -3.08
N LEU A 162 -10.07 17.33 -3.10
CA LEU A 162 -9.59 15.97 -3.02
C LEU A 162 -8.80 15.59 -4.27
N ASP A 163 -9.30 15.93 -5.46
CA ASP A 163 -8.61 15.75 -6.74
C ASP A 163 -7.23 16.44 -6.76
N SER A 164 -7.17 17.70 -6.31
CA SER A 164 -5.91 18.44 -6.22
C SER A 164 -4.92 17.81 -5.24
N LEU A 165 -5.39 17.23 -4.14
CA LEU A 165 -4.54 16.49 -3.19
C LEU A 165 -3.99 15.22 -3.82
N MET A 166 -4.83 14.44 -4.49
CA MET A 166 -4.43 13.21 -5.14
C MET A 166 -3.47 13.47 -6.31
N THR A 167 -3.69 14.54 -7.07
CA THR A 167 -2.78 15.00 -8.13
C THR A 167 -1.38 15.26 -7.58
N ARG A 168 -1.27 16.03 -6.49
CA ARG A 168 0.02 16.25 -5.82
C ARG A 168 0.63 14.97 -5.26
N ALA A 169 -0.18 14.06 -4.75
CA ALA A 169 0.29 12.81 -4.19
C ALA A 169 0.99 11.92 -5.23
N VAL A 170 0.52 11.96 -6.47
CA VAL A 170 1.11 11.21 -7.59
C VAL A 170 2.20 11.96 -8.34
N GLY A 171 2.56 13.17 -7.89
CA GLY A 171 3.69 13.93 -8.44
C GLY A 171 3.40 14.65 -9.76
N ASP A 172 2.15 15.01 -10.04
CA ASP A 172 1.73 15.79 -11.22
C ASP A 172 1.64 17.29 -10.93
#